data_f837127a12827a74019f6b8951bb8bc9
#
_entry.id   f837127a12827a74019f6b8951bb8bc9
#
_cell.length_a   1.000
_cell.length_b   1.000
_cell.length_c   1.000
_cell.angle_alpha   90.00
_cell.angle_beta   90.00
_cell.angle_gamma   90.00
#
_symmetry.space_group_name_H-M   'P 1'
#
loop_
_entity.id
_entity.type
_entity.pdbx_description
1 polymer ?
#
loop_
_entity_poly.entity_id
_entity_poly.type
_entity_poly.pdbx_seq_one_letter_code
_entity_poly.pdbx_strand_id
1 'polypeptide(L)'
;MVFLAYSKPLRDFCGFDKVPDASKITRFKQDFLDDLQSVFEHLVDLTEPICQAIDSAKADMTIFDSSGIEAFVTENNPKYANRIIKQLKAYAKSKGYDKSYDPYKAAYGAMPSHASANPEIKQLYINGHFCYVFKFGIVTNGLGIIRHISFYNKDFIVSHPDIVVEKKTDSPDEDKSVHDSKLLVPTLKDFFAKHPLINPKVFLGDAAFDSVQLYKELLSGDTFGIDKHFSKAYIPLNSRSHLENIDYTINDNGIPCCPHDPSLPMKPEGNTSHLRCGLPTFKFVCPKMKYIKCEDGKYHRRCQCDNPCTTSPCGRMIYIYPEKDLRAFPGTIRGTKEWDSTYKIRTVVERDINHIKANLCLAGRRTQNENTLHADLILAGITQLITVVLADKIKHHEYIRSLKPLIA
;
A
#
# COMPACT_ATOMS: atom_id res chain seq x y z
N MET A 1 -13.16 24.97 15.56
CA MET A 1 -14.20 25.95 15.99
C MET A 1 -14.31 26.06 17.51
N VAL A 2 -14.49 24.96 18.25
CA VAL A 2 -14.63 24.99 19.72
C VAL A 2 -13.47 25.71 20.41
N PHE A 3 -12.22 25.35 20.11
CA PHE A 3 -11.05 26.01 20.68
C PHE A 3 -10.97 27.51 20.34
N LEU A 4 -11.35 27.91 19.13
CA LEU A 4 -11.43 29.34 18.76
C LEU A 4 -12.50 30.09 19.56
N ALA A 5 -13.57 29.40 19.96
CA ALA A 5 -14.62 30.03 20.78
C ALA A 5 -14.12 30.38 22.20
N TYR A 6 -13.28 29.52 22.77
CA TYR A 6 -12.86 29.68 24.17
C TYR A 6 -11.45 30.30 24.34
N SER A 7 -10.67 30.45 23.28
CA SER A 7 -9.31 30.99 23.36
C SER A 7 -9.16 32.23 22.50
N LYS A 8 -9.18 33.42 23.13
CA LYS A 8 -8.88 34.67 22.44
C LYS A 8 -7.43 34.69 21.87
N PRO A 9 -6.40 34.25 22.62
CA PRO A 9 -5.03 34.21 22.05
C PRO A 9 -4.93 33.36 20.79
N LEU A 10 -5.67 32.23 20.72
CA LEU A 10 -5.69 31.39 19.53
C LEU A 10 -6.41 32.09 18.37
N ARG A 11 -7.49 32.82 18.62
CA ARG A 11 -8.17 33.62 17.58
C ARG A 11 -7.24 34.70 17.03
N ASP A 12 -6.59 35.45 17.92
CA ASP A 12 -5.67 36.53 17.55
C ASP A 12 -4.49 35.99 16.74
N PHE A 13 -3.94 34.84 17.15
CA PHE A 13 -2.89 34.11 16.39
C PHE A 13 -3.37 33.70 14.98
N CYS A 14 -4.62 33.24 14.86
CA CYS A 14 -5.23 32.89 13.57
C CYS A 14 -5.72 34.11 12.76
N GLY A 15 -5.55 35.32 13.25
CA GLY A 15 -6.02 36.55 12.58
C GLY A 15 -7.55 36.70 12.56
N PHE A 16 -8.27 36.11 13.52
CA PHE A 16 -9.73 36.16 13.58
C PHE A 16 -10.24 37.11 14.67
N ASP A 17 -10.91 38.17 14.30
CA ASP A 17 -11.61 39.06 15.25
C ASP A 17 -12.74 38.33 15.99
N LYS A 18 -13.42 37.42 15.31
CA LYS A 18 -14.51 36.59 15.83
C LYS A 18 -14.41 35.16 15.30
N VAL A 19 -15.04 34.22 16.02
CA VAL A 19 -15.11 32.81 15.57
C VAL A 19 -15.80 32.74 14.21
N PRO A 20 -15.14 32.20 13.17
CA PRO A 20 -15.78 32.01 11.87
C PRO A 20 -16.99 31.08 11.96
N ASP A 21 -18.00 31.31 11.15
CA ASP A 21 -19.10 30.36 11.00
C ASP A 21 -18.62 29.06 10.34
N ALA A 22 -19.20 27.93 10.73
CA ALA A 22 -18.84 26.63 10.16
C ALA A 22 -19.02 26.55 8.64
N SER A 23 -20.02 27.26 8.10
CA SER A 23 -20.27 27.32 6.66
C SER A 23 -19.13 28.00 5.88
N LYS A 24 -18.46 28.98 6.50
CA LYS A 24 -17.28 29.64 5.88
C LYS A 24 -16.11 28.67 5.75
N ILE A 25 -15.89 27.83 6.78
CA ILE A 25 -14.85 26.81 6.71
C ILE A 25 -15.17 25.75 5.63
N THR A 26 -16.46 25.37 5.53
CA THR A 26 -16.89 24.44 4.48
C THR A 26 -16.67 25.02 3.08
N ARG A 27 -17.07 26.30 2.85
CA ARG A 27 -16.83 26.98 1.58
C ARG A 27 -15.34 27.10 1.29
N PHE A 28 -14.53 27.52 2.26
CA PHE A 28 -13.08 27.59 2.10
C PHE A 28 -12.49 26.25 1.59
N LYS A 29 -12.90 25.13 2.16
CA LYS A 29 -12.45 23.81 1.74
C LYS A 29 -12.85 23.47 0.29
N GLN A 30 -14.03 23.92 -0.13
CA GLN A 30 -14.54 23.66 -1.48
C GLN A 30 -13.93 24.61 -2.52
N ASP A 31 -13.79 25.88 -2.16
CA ASP A 31 -13.35 26.94 -3.08
C ASP A 31 -11.83 26.94 -3.28
N PHE A 32 -11.06 26.47 -2.29
CA PHE A 32 -9.59 26.48 -2.27
C PHE A 32 -8.96 25.08 -2.25
N LEU A 33 -9.63 24.07 -2.78
CA LEU A 33 -9.11 22.70 -2.79
C LEU A 33 -7.79 22.59 -3.56
N ASP A 34 -7.71 23.22 -4.74
CA ASP A 34 -6.51 23.20 -5.59
C ASP A 34 -5.34 23.98 -4.94
N ASP A 35 -5.64 25.08 -4.26
CA ASP A 35 -4.63 25.82 -3.50
C ASP A 35 -4.09 25.00 -2.33
N LEU A 36 -4.98 24.31 -1.61
CA LEU A 36 -4.58 23.40 -0.53
C LEU A 36 -3.71 22.24 -1.07
N GLN A 37 -4.07 21.69 -2.23
CA GLN A 37 -3.26 20.68 -2.90
C GLN A 37 -1.87 21.22 -3.25
N SER A 38 -1.79 22.43 -3.80
CA SER A 38 -0.52 23.09 -4.14
C SER A 38 0.36 23.34 -2.90
N VAL A 39 -0.25 23.76 -1.79
CA VAL A 39 0.46 23.92 -0.50
C VAL A 39 0.97 22.58 0.00
N PHE A 40 0.17 21.53 -0.09
CA PHE A 40 0.59 20.18 0.31
C PHE A 40 1.80 19.70 -0.50
N GLU A 41 1.75 19.83 -1.83
CA GLU A 41 2.83 19.44 -2.74
C GLU A 41 4.13 20.21 -2.44
N HIS A 42 4.04 21.53 -2.23
CA HIS A 42 5.20 22.33 -1.84
C HIS A 42 5.81 21.89 -0.49
N LEU A 43 4.97 21.55 0.49
CA LEU A 43 5.45 21.03 1.77
C LEU A 43 6.09 19.65 1.65
N VAL A 44 5.64 18.80 0.73
CA VAL A 44 6.30 17.52 0.42
C VAL A 44 7.73 17.77 -0.05
N ASP A 45 7.93 18.67 -1.02
CA ASP A 45 9.26 19.01 -1.53
C ASP A 45 10.14 19.66 -0.45
N LEU A 46 9.57 20.56 0.35
CA LEU A 46 10.28 21.24 1.46
C LEU A 46 10.75 20.25 2.54
N THR A 47 9.97 19.22 2.82
CA THR A 47 10.28 18.24 3.88
C THR A 47 11.16 17.08 3.41
N GLU A 48 11.37 16.91 2.10
CA GLU A 48 12.21 15.83 1.57
C GLU A 48 13.66 15.91 2.09
N PRO A 49 14.39 17.02 1.99
CA PRO A 49 15.75 17.11 2.54
C PRO A 49 15.81 16.89 4.07
N ILE A 50 14.75 17.23 4.81
CA ILE A 50 14.66 16.94 6.25
C ILE A 50 14.59 15.42 6.47
N CYS A 51 13.72 14.73 5.73
CA CYS A 51 13.61 13.27 5.81
C CYS A 51 14.91 12.56 5.43
N GLN A 52 15.60 13.04 4.38
CA GLN A 52 16.90 12.52 3.95
C GLN A 52 17.97 12.71 5.02
N ALA A 53 17.97 13.84 5.71
CA ALA A 53 18.91 14.12 6.79
C ALA A 53 18.65 13.26 8.05
N ILE A 54 17.40 12.88 8.32
CA ILE A 54 17.04 12.05 9.48
C ILE A 54 17.44 10.58 9.25
N ASP A 55 17.04 10.00 8.13
CA ASP A 55 17.33 8.60 7.75
C ASP A 55 17.14 8.43 6.23
N SER A 56 18.25 8.57 5.51
CA SER A 56 18.23 8.50 4.03
C SER A 56 17.72 7.15 3.51
N ALA A 57 18.03 6.04 4.20
CA ALA A 57 17.57 4.72 3.78
C ALA A 57 16.05 4.57 3.88
N LYS A 58 15.43 5.16 4.91
CA LYS A 58 13.96 5.18 5.04
C LYS A 58 13.33 6.25 4.15
N ALA A 59 13.97 7.39 3.95
CA ALA A 59 13.48 8.40 3.02
C ALA A 59 13.44 7.87 1.58
N ASP A 60 14.39 7.00 1.21
CA ASP A 60 14.48 6.33 -0.11
C ASP A 60 13.45 5.18 -0.32
N MET A 61 12.55 4.98 0.63
CA MET A 61 11.47 4.00 0.51
C MET A 61 10.18 4.68 0.06
N THR A 62 9.41 3.96 -0.76
CA THR A 62 8.03 4.30 -1.12
C THR A 62 7.11 3.19 -0.65
N ILE A 63 6.11 3.56 0.13
CA ILE A 63 5.11 2.63 0.64
C ILE A 63 3.75 3.15 0.23
N PHE A 64 2.98 2.31 -0.44
CA PHE A 64 1.64 2.64 -0.87
C PHE A 64 0.61 1.76 -0.15
N ASP A 65 -0.48 2.39 0.26
CA ASP A 65 -1.68 1.70 0.71
C ASP A 65 -2.92 2.53 0.38
N SER A 66 -4.05 1.87 0.22
CA SER A 66 -5.35 2.52 -0.01
C SER A 66 -6.27 2.32 1.19
N SER A 67 -7.21 3.23 1.34
CA SER A 67 -8.23 3.11 2.38
C SER A 67 -9.51 3.82 1.97
N GLY A 68 -10.54 3.69 2.80
CA GLY A 68 -11.80 4.41 2.62
C GLY A 68 -12.17 5.19 3.87
N ILE A 69 -12.85 6.32 3.66
CA ILE A 69 -13.51 7.07 4.73
C ILE A 69 -14.99 6.79 4.63
N GLU A 70 -15.57 6.20 5.69
CA GLU A 70 -17.00 5.91 5.73
C GLU A 70 -17.81 7.21 5.61
N ALA A 71 -18.67 7.24 4.61
CA ALA A 71 -19.53 8.39 4.36
C ALA A 71 -20.77 8.36 5.25
N PHE A 72 -21.32 9.52 5.50
CA PHE A 72 -22.57 9.67 6.25
C PHE A 72 -23.78 9.42 5.35
N VAL A 73 -24.06 8.15 5.08
CA VAL A 73 -25.14 7.69 4.19
C VAL A 73 -26.01 6.63 4.84
N THR A 74 -27.23 6.47 4.33
CA THR A 74 -28.21 5.51 4.86
C THR A 74 -27.69 4.08 4.79
N GLU A 75 -26.95 3.74 3.75
CA GLU A 75 -26.38 2.42 3.49
C GLU A 75 -25.34 2.02 4.55
N ASN A 76 -24.68 2.98 5.21
CA ASN A 76 -23.76 2.75 6.33
C ASN A 76 -24.50 2.56 7.67
N ASN A 77 -25.82 2.71 7.71
CA ASN A 77 -26.56 2.39 8.91
C ASN A 77 -26.52 0.87 9.16
N PRO A 78 -26.07 0.38 10.33
CA PRO A 78 -26.01 -1.05 10.62
C PRO A 78 -27.36 -1.79 10.41
N LYS A 79 -28.49 -1.10 10.60
CA LYS A 79 -29.82 -1.66 10.35
C LYS A 79 -30.07 -1.96 8.86
N TYR A 80 -29.41 -1.25 7.95
CA TYR A 80 -29.60 -1.43 6.50
C TYR A 80 -29.06 -2.80 6.05
N ALA A 81 -27.78 -3.05 6.24
CA ALA A 81 -27.18 -4.34 5.87
C ALA A 81 -27.79 -5.53 6.63
N ASN A 82 -28.04 -5.38 7.95
CA ASN A 82 -28.64 -6.42 8.78
C ASN A 82 -30.04 -6.81 8.32
N ARG A 83 -30.83 -5.87 7.82
CA ARG A 83 -32.16 -6.15 7.25
C ARG A 83 -32.03 -7.07 6.03
N ILE A 84 -31.12 -6.76 5.10
CA ILE A 84 -30.90 -7.56 3.88
C ILE A 84 -30.38 -8.96 4.24
N ILE A 85 -29.40 -9.05 5.14
CA ILE A 85 -28.85 -10.34 5.60
C ILE A 85 -29.96 -11.21 6.24
N LYS A 86 -30.83 -10.60 7.07
CA LYS A 86 -31.95 -11.31 7.70
C LYS A 86 -32.94 -11.84 6.67
N GLN A 87 -33.27 -11.04 5.65
CA GLN A 87 -34.16 -11.48 4.55
C GLN A 87 -33.55 -12.65 3.76
N LEU A 88 -32.25 -12.55 3.45
CA LEU A 88 -31.56 -13.63 2.72
C LEU A 88 -31.44 -14.92 3.53
N LYS A 89 -31.18 -14.83 4.84
CA LYS A 89 -31.23 -16.00 5.75
C LYS A 89 -32.61 -16.66 5.78
N ALA A 90 -33.67 -15.85 5.85
CA ALA A 90 -35.05 -16.36 5.82
C ALA A 90 -35.36 -17.01 4.46
N TYR A 91 -34.95 -16.38 3.36
CA TYR A 91 -35.09 -16.93 2.02
C TYR A 91 -34.36 -18.26 1.84
N ALA A 92 -33.10 -18.35 2.24
CA ALA A 92 -32.30 -19.57 2.18
C ALA A 92 -32.96 -20.71 2.98
N LYS A 93 -33.49 -20.43 4.18
CA LYS A 93 -34.23 -21.41 4.98
C LYS A 93 -35.49 -21.88 4.28
N SER A 94 -36.25 -20.97 3.66
CA SER A 94 -37.49 -21.34 2.93
C SER A 94 -37.24 -22.20 1.69
N LYS A 95 -36.07 -22.05 1.07
CA LYS A 95 -35.65 -22.80 -0.12
C LYS A 95 -34.86 -24.08 0.21
N GLY A 96 -34.59 -24.35 1.50
CA GLY A 96 -33.81 -25.51 1.91
C GLY A 96 -32.35 -25.50 1.48
N TYR A 97 -31.76 -24.34 1.29
CA TYR A 97 -30.33 -24.24 0.95
C TYR A 97 -29.47 -24.82 2.07
N ASP A 98 -28.42 -25.51 1.67
CA ASP A 98 -27.47 -26.14 2.58
C ASP A 98 -26.50 -25.15 3.21
N LYS A 99 -25.52 -25.67 3.98
CA LYS A 99 -24.48 -24.85 4.66
C LYS A 99 -23.52 -24.17 3.68
N SER A 100 -23.53 -24.50 2.38
CA SER A 100 -22.67 -23.85 1.38
C SER A 100 -23.18 -22.46 0.99
N TYR A 101 -24.46 -22.15 1.25
CA TYR A 101 -25.00 -20.81 1.01
C TYR A 101 -24.50 -19.81 2.03
N ASP A 102 -23.75 -18.82 1.55
CA ASP A 102 -23.25 -17.70 2.36
C ASP A 102 -24.17 -16.47 2.22
N PRO A 103 -25.00 -16.16 3.24
CA PRO A 103 -25.90 -15.02 3.20
C PRO A 103 -25.19 -13.67 3.22
N TYR A 104 -23.94 -13.62 3.66
CA TYR A 104 -23.15 -12.38 3.65
C TYR A 104 -22.64 -12.08 2.24
N LYS A 105 -22.13 -13.10 1.55
CA LYS A 105 -21.74 -12.98 0.14
C LYS A 105 -22.94 -12.63 -0.75
N ALA A 106 -24.11 -13.25 -0.49
CA ALA A 106 -25.35 -12.91 -1.17
C ALA A 106 -25.82 -11.48 -0.87
N ALA A 107 -25.66 -11.00 0.37
CA ALA A 107 -25.97 -9.61 0.74
C ALA A 107 -25.09 -8.62 0.01
N TYR A 108 -23.79 -8.92 -0.13
CA TYR A 108 -22.88 -8.09 -0.92
C TYR A 108 -23.37 -7.92 -2.36
N GLY A 109 -23.80 -9.02 -3.00
CA GLY A 109 -24.38 -9.00 -4.35
C GLY A 109 -25.70 -8.22 -4.44
N ALA A 110 -26.53 -8.28 -3.39
CA ALA A 110 -27.86 -7.65 -3.37
C ALA A 110 -27.86 -6.16 -2.97
N MET A 111 -26.78 -5.68 -2.35
CA MET A 111 -26.64 -4.25 -1.99
C MET A 111 -26.20 -3.44 -3.23
N PRO A 112 -26.59 -2.16 -3.35
CA PRO A 112 -26.13 -1.32 -4.46
C PRO A 112 -24.61 -1.14 -4.47
N SER A 113 -24.03 -0.86 -5.64
CA SER A 113 -22.57 -0.64 -5.77
C SER A 113 -22.12 0.69 -5.18
N HIS A 114 -23.02 1.66 -5.06
CA HIS A 114 -22.79 2.99 -4.53
C HIS A 114 -23.94 3.46 -3.64
N ALA A 115 -23.72 4.51 -2.88
CA ALA A 115 -24.75 5.13 -2.07
C ALA A 115 -25.72 5.96 -2.96
N SER A 116 -27.01 5.96 -2.59
CA SER A 116 -28.04 6.71 -3.32
C SER A 116 -27.85 8.21 -3.24
N ALA A 117 -27.22 8.71 -2.18
CA ALA A 117 -26.99 10.13 -1.96
C ALA A 117 -25.86 10.71 -2.85
N ASN A 118 -24.86 9.88 -3.20
CA ASN A 118 -23.74 10.29 -4.03
C ASN A 118 -23.10 9.03 -4.66
N PRO A 119 -23.06 8.92 -6.01
CA PRO A 119 -22.53 7.75 -6.73
C PRO A 119 -21.01 7.57 -6.57
N GLU A 120 -20.26 8.59 -6.13
CA GLU A 120 -18.83 8.47 -5.84
C GLU A 120 -18.55 7.70 -4.52
N ILE A 121 -19.57 7.55 -3.68
CA ILE A 121 -19.49 6.76 -2.45
C ILE A 121 -19.72 5.29 -2.80
N LYS A 122 -18.63 4.54 -2.99
CA LYS A 122 -18.67 3.17 -3.45
C LYS A 122 -18.72 2.17 -2.30
N GLN A 123 -19.38 1.02 -2.57
CA GLN A 123 -19.37 -0.11 -1.66
C GLN A 123 -17.96 -0.71 -1.57
N LEU A 124 -17.48 -0.95 -0.35
CA LEU A 124 -16.21 -1.61 -0.07
C LEU A 124 -16.37 -2.54 1.14
N TYR A 125 -15.54 -3.57 1.22
CA TYR A 125 -15.44 -4.46 2.37
C TYR A 125 -14.17 -4.12 3.14
N ILE A 126 -14.32 -3.49 4.30
CA ILE A 126 -13.20 -3.05 5.14
C ILE A 126 -13.43 -3.57 6.57
N ASN A 127 -12.38 -4.01 7.24
CA ASN A 127 -12.42 -4.42 8.65
C ASN A 127 -13.51 -5.43 9.00
N GLY A 128 -13.85 -6.32 8.05
CA GLY A 128 -14.81 -7.38 8.30
C GLY A 128 -16.28 -7.00 8.09
N HIS A 129 -16.58 -5.82 7.58
CA HIS A 129 -17.95 -5.39 7.28
C HIS A 129 -18.06 -4.63 5.96
N PHE A 130 -19.28 -4.60 5.41
CA PHE A 130 -19.60 -3.78 4.24
C PHE A 130 -19.81 -2.34 4.66
N CYS A 131 -19.16 -1.42 3.95
CA CYS A 131 -19.33 0.01 4.14
C CYS A 131 -19.29 0.75 2.79
N TYR A 132 -19.83 1.94 2.79
CA TYR A 132 -19.86 2.86 1.65
C TYR A 132 -18.92 4.01 1.95
N VAL A 133 -17.90 4.15 1.12
CA VAL A 133 -16.74 5.00 1.40
C VAL A 133 -16.39 5.90 0.24
N PHE A 134 -15.71 6.99 0.55
CA PHE A 134 -14.82 7.65 -0.37
C PHE A 134 -13.45 6.98 -0.28
N LYS A 135 -12.95 6.47 -1.39
CA LYS A 135 -11.67 5.76 -1.46
C LYS A 135 -10.52 6.73 -1.73
N PHE A 136 -9.42 6.54 -1.06
CA PHE A 136 -8.20 7.31 -1.25
C PHE A 136 -6.97 6.41 -1.14
N GLY A 137 -5.84 6.87 -1.68
CA GLY A 137 -4.53 6.24 -1.54
C GLY A 137 -3.52 7.19 -0.93
N ILE A 138 -2.59 6.64 -0.18
CA ILE A 138 -1.50 7.37 0.43
C ILE A 138 -0.17 6.74 0.03
N VAL A 139 0.77 7.57 -0.38
CA VAL A 139 2.17 7.22 -0.52
C VAL A 139 2.93 7.83 0.65
N THR A 140 3.68 7.01 1.39
CA THR A 140 4.58 7.45 2.45
C THR A 140 6.02 7.02 2.17
N ASN A 141 6.97 7.68 2.81
CA ASN A 141 8.31 7.13 2.91
C ASN A 141 8.43 6.14 4.10
N GLY A 142 9.58 5.51 4.29
CA GLY A 142 9.82 4.57 5.40
C GLY A 142 9.87 5.20 6.78
N LEU A 143 9.92 6.53 6.88
CA LEU A 143 9.75 7.26 8.14
C LEU A 143 8.26 7.38 8.52
N GLY A 144 7.34 7.05 7.62
CA GLY A 144 5.91 7.24 7.79
C GLY A 144 5.49 8.70 7.60
N ILE A 145 6.13 9.41 6.69
CA ILE A 145 5.75 10.76 6.31
C ILE A 145 5.08 10.71 4.94
N ILE A 146 3.89 11.29 4.84
CA ILE A 146 3.11 11.33 3.60
C ILE A 146 3.88 12.09 2.53
N ARG A 147 3.92 11.49 1.32
CA ARG A 147 4.54 12.07 0.13
C ARG A 147 3.55 12.35 -0.97
N HIS A 148 2.45 11.61 -1.02
CA HIS A 148 1.39 11.83 -1.99
C HIS A 148 0.06 11.33 -1.45
N ILE A 149 -1.01 12.00 -1.88
CA ILE A 149 -2.39 11.63 -1.58
C ILE A 149 -3.15 11.63 -2.90
N SER A 150 -3.81 10.53 -3.21
CA SER A 150 -4.77 10.43 -4.32
C SER A 150 -6.17 10.21 -3.79
N PHE A 151 -7.12 10.97 -4.30
CA PHE A 151 -8.54 10.80 -4.00
C PHE A 151 -9.22 10.17 -5.22
N TYR A 152 -9.76 8.96 -5.07
CA TYR A 152 -10.20 8.14 -6.20
C TYR A 152 -11.66 8.40 -6.56
N ASN A 153 -11.91 9.59 -7.05
CA ASN A 153 -13.19 10.02 -7.59
C ASN A 153 -13.24 9.91 -9.13
N LYS A 154 -14.30 10.42 -9.72
CA LYS A 154 -14.50 10.42 -11.17
C LYS A 154 -13.39 11.19 -11.91
N ASP A 155 -12.93 12.32 -11.36
CA ASP A 155 -11.88 13.14 -12.00
C ASP A 155 -10.56 12.38 -12.07
N PHE A 156 -10.20 11.63 -11.01
CA PHE A 156 -9.04 10.74 -11.02
C PHE A 156 -9.15 9.64 -12.09
N ILE A 157 -10.33 9.03 -12.24
CA ILE A 157 -10.54 7.99 -13.25
C ILE A 157 -10.47 8.57 -14.67
N VAL A 158 -11.04 9.76 -14.90
CA VAL A 158 -10.98 10.45 -16.21
C VAL A 158 -9.55 10.83 -16.59
N SER A 159 -8.72 11.24 -15.63
CA SER A 159 -7.32 11.57 -15.88
C SER A 159 -6.43 10.33 -16.11
N HIS A 160 -6.93 9.12 -15.78
CA HIS A 160 -6.21 7.86 -15.95
C HIS A 160 -7.03 6.85 -16.77
N PRO A 161 -7.15 7.04 -18.10
CA PRO A 161 -8.01 6.22 -18.96
C PRO A 161 -7.63 4.74 -19.02
N ASP A 162 -6.41 4.39 -18.60
CA ASP A 162 -5.95 2.99 -18.51
C ASP A 162 -6.64 2.22 -17.38
N ILE A 163 -7.33 2.89 -16.46
CA ILE A 163 -8.06 2.25 -15.37
C ILE A 163 -9.38 1.70 -15.90
N VAL A 164 -9.48 0.38 -15.98
CA VAL A 164 -10.72 -0.30 -16.31
C VAL A 164 -11.56 -0.49 -15.05
N VAL A 165 -12.68 0.20 -14.96
CA VAL A 165 -13.65 0.05 -13.86
C VAL A 165 -14.55 -1.16 -14.11
N GLU A 166 -14.59 -2.09 -13.17
CA GLU A 166 -15.45 -3.26 -13.24
C GLU A 166 -16.89 -2.91 -12.88
N LYS A 167 -17.82 -3.51 -13.57
CA LYS A 167 -19.26 -3.40 -13.27
C LYS A 167 -19.68 -4.45 -12.24
N LYS A 168 -20.65 -4.12 -11.41
CA LYS A 168 -21.28 -5.06 -10.48
C LYS A 168 -22.45 -5.80 -11.15
N THR A 169 -23.14 -5.10 -12.03
CA THR A 169 -24.24 -5.60 -12.87
C THR A 169 -24.07 -5.05 -14.28
N ASP A 170 -24.93 -5.46 -15.20
CA ASP A 170 -24.95 -4.92 -16.57
C ASP A 170 -25.47 -3.46 -16.64
N SER A 171 -25.89 -2.88 -15.52
CA SER A 171 -26.32 -1.49 -15.46
C SER A 171 -25.12 -0.53 -15.58
N PRO A 172 -25.23 0.55 -16.39
CA PRO A 172 -24.16 1.52 -16.57
C PRO A 172 -23.75 2.23 -15.26
N ASP A 173 -24.67 2.36 -14.31
CA ASP A 173 -24.45 3.10 -13.05
C ASP A 173 -23.93 2.22 -11.90
N GLU A 174 -23.67 0.92 -12.15
CA GLU A 174 -23.26 -0.04 -11.13
C GLU A 174 -21.76 -0.30 -11.12
N ASP A 175 -20.95 0.75 -11.16
CA ASP A 175 -19.49 0.67 -11.07
C ASP A 175 -19.03 0.19 -9.70
N LYS A 176 -18.17 -0.83 -9.66
CA LYS A 176 -17.47 -1.24 -8.44
C LYS A 176 -16.41 -0.21 -8.03
N SER A 177 -16.04 -0.24 -6.76
CA SER A 177 -14.81 0.40 -6.32
C SER A 177 -13.59 -0.22 -7.03
N VAL A 178 -12.68 0.62 -7.54
CA VAL A 178 -11.50 0.16 -8.27
C VAL A 178 -10.57 -0.60 -7.32
N HIS A 179 -10.03 -1.73 -7.80
CA HIS A 179 -9.12 -2.56 -7.02
C HIS A 179 -7.75 -1.87 -6.81
N ASP A 180 -7.13 -2.06 -5.65
CA ASP A 180 -5.89 -1.36 -5.25
C ASP A 180 -4.74 -1.60 -6.22
N SER A 181 -4.62 -2.82 -6.76
CA SER A 181 -3.59 -3.16 -7.76
C SER A 181 -3.68 -2.35 -9.06
N LYS A 182 -4.88 -1.83 -9.39
CA LYS A 182 -5.09 -0.95 -10.56
C LYS A 182 -4.84 0.52 -10.25
N LEU A 183 -4.82 0.90 -8.96
CA LEU A 183 -4.63 2.27 -8.50
C LEU A 183 -3.17 2.63 -8.23
N LEU A 184 -2.32 1.62 -7.96
CA LEU A 184 -0.92 1.84 -7.59
C LEU A 184 -0.15 2.61 -8.66
N VAL A 185 -0.12 2.11 -9.89
CA VAL A 185 0.69 2.72 -10.97
C VAL A 185 0.22 4.13 -11.33
N PRO A 186 -1.09 4.39 -11.51
CA PRO A 186 -1.59 5.76 -11.70
C PRO A 186 -1.18 6.70 -10.56
N THR A 187 -1.34 6.28 -9.30
CA THR A 187 -0.94 7.07 -8.14
C THR A 187 0.56 7.40 -8.14
N LEU A 188 1.41 6.43 -8.48
CA LEU A 188 2.85 6.66 -8.55
C LEU A 188 3.23 7.54 -9.76
N LYS A 189 2.51 7.45 -10.87
CA LYS A 189 2.70 8.39 -12.01
C LYS A 189 2.43 9.82 -11.58
N ASP A 190 1.33 10.08 -10.89
CA ASP A 190 1.02 11.40 -10.36
C ASP A 190 2.07 11.88 -9.36
N PHE A 191 2.48 11.01 -8.43
CA PHE A 191 3.51 11.31 -7.46
C PHE A 191 4.82 11.76 -8.11
N PHE A 192 5.34 10.97 -9.06
CA PHE A 192 6.60 11.31 -9.74
C PHE A 192 6.49 12.52 -10.66
N ALA A 193 5.32 12.75 -11.26
CA ALA A 193 5.08 13.94 -12.09
C ALA A 193 5.09 15.22 -11.25
N LYS A 194 4.47 15.19 -10.06
CA LYS A 194 4.38 16.34 -9.15
C LYS A 194 5.69 16.61 -8.40
N HIS A 195 6.49 15.57 -8.15
CA HIS A 195 7.74 15.64 -7.36
C HIS A 195 8.94 15.12 -8.17
N PRO A 196 9.38 15.86 -9.21
CA PRO A 196 10.42 15.40 -10.14
C PRO A 196 11.79 15.19 -9.49
N LEU A 197 12.07 15.83 -8.36
CA LEU A 197 13.33 15.70 -7.63
C LEU A 197 13.35 14.50 -6.67
N ILE A 198 12.19 13.94 -6.33
CA ILE A 198 12.09 12.76 -5.47
C ILE A 198 12.25 11.51 -6.33
N ASN A 199 13.24 10.66 -6.00
CA ASN A 199 13.54 9.45 -6.78
C ASN A 199 13.89 8.26 -5.88
N PRO A 200 12.94 7.75 -5.10
CA PRO A 200 13.14 6.61 -4.20
C PRO A 200 13.45 5.33 -4.98
N LYS A 201 14.26 4.45 -4.38
CA LYS A 201 14.74 3.23 -5.02
C LYS A 201 14.15 1.95 -4.46
N VAL A 202 13.38 2.04 -3.37
CA VAL A 202 12.81 0.87 -2.69
C VAL A 202 11.29 1.01 -2.61
N PHE A 203 10.56 0.01 -3.11
CA PHE A 203 9.11 -0.06 -2.99
C PHE A 203 8.69 -1.13 -1.97
N LEU A 204 7.70 -0.82 -1.13
CA LEU A 204 7.07 -1.77 -0.22
C LEU A 204 5.54 -1.77 -0.44
N GLY A 205 4.98 -2.97 -0.65
CA GLY A 205 3.55 -3.17 -0.85
C GLY A 205 3.03 -4.45 -0.22
N ASP A 206 1.72 -4.61 -0.16
CA ASP A 206 1.13 -5.86 0.32
C ASP A 206 1.04 -6.93 -0.79
N ALA A 207 0.58 -8.14 -0.44
CA ALA A 207 0.46 -9.24 -1.38
C ALA A 207 -0.57 -9.01 -2.50
N ALA A 208 -1.43 -8.00 -2.41
CA ALA A 208 -2.36 -7.65 -3.49
C ALA A 208 -1.63 -7.09 -4.73
N PHE A 209 -0.41 -6.60 -4.54
CA PHE A 209 0.45 -6.07 -5.61
C PHE A 209 1.37 -7.13 -6.24
N ASP A 210 1.29 -8.39 -5.81
CA ASP A 210 2.14 -9.47 -6.32
C ASP A 210 1.71 -9.93 -7.72
N SER A 211 2.15 -9.23 -8.75
CA SER A 211 1.94 -9.61 -10.14
C SER A 211 3.17 -9.29 -11.01
N VAL A 212 3.42 -10.14 -12.02
CA VAL A 212 4.55 -9.94 -12.96
C VAL A 212 4.48 -8.59 -13.66
N GLN A 213 3.27 -8.18 -14.06
CA GLN A 213 3.06 -6.90 -14.74
C GLN A 213 3.46 -5.73 -13.83
N LEU A 214 3.02 -5.73 -12.57
CA LEU A 214 3.38 -4.69 -11.61
C LEU A 214 4.89 -4.62 -11.34
N TYR A 215 5.56 -5.77 -11.20
CA TYR A 215 7.02 -5.77 -11.05
C TYR A 215 7.73 -5.18 -12.27
N LYS A 216 7.26 -5.45 -13.49
CA LYS A 216 7.81 -4.84 -14.70
C LYS A 216 7.66 -3.31 -14.65
N GLU A 217 6.51 -2.82 -14.27
CA GLU A 217 6.25 -1.38 -14.18
C GLU A 217 7.03 -0.70 -13.06
N LEU A 218 7.21 -1.36 -11.92
CA LEU A 218 7.95 -0.81 -10.79
C LEU A 218 9.47 -0.83 -11.00
N LEU A 219 10.02 -1.94 -11.56
CA LEU A 219 11.45 -2.21 -11.54
C LEU A 219 12.15 -1.98 -12.90
N SER A 220 11.42 -1.90 -13.99
CA SER A 220 12.01 -1.75 -15.31
C SER A 220 11.38 -0.60 -16.09
N GLY A 221 12.21 0.35 -16.49
CA GLY A 221 11.90 1.24 -17.57
C GLY A 221 11.21 2.54 -17.22
N ASP A 222 10.46 3.05 -18.20
CA ASP A 222 10.05 4.44 -18.29
C ASP A 222 8.64 4.70 -17.75
N THR A 223 8.07 3.78 -16.97
CA THR A 223 6.69 3.89 -16.47
C THR A 223 6.43 5.20 -15.73
N PHE A 224 7.42 5.67 -14.97
CA PHE A 224 7.33 6.87 -14.13
C PHE A 224 8.18 8.04 -14.66
N GLY A 225 8.80 7.90 -15.83
CA GLY A 225 9.71 8.85 -16.44
C GLY A 225 11.14 8.33 -16.54
N ILE A 226 11.98 9.08 -17.25
CA ILE A 226 13.38 8.71 -17.51
C ILE A 226 14.11 8.54 -16.17
N ASP A 227 14.80 7.40 -15.99
CA ASP A 227 15.55 7.02 -14.79
C ASP A 227 14.71 6.95 -13.47
N LYS A 228 13.37 6.96 -13.58
CA LYS A 228 12.47 6.82 -12.45
C LYS A 228 11.92 5.40 -12.35
N HIS A 229 12.64 4.56 -11.65
CA HIS A 229 12.23 3.18 -11.34
C HIS A 229 12.80 2.76 -9.99
N PHE A 230 12.15 1.80 -9.37
CA PHE A 230 12.65 1.19 -8.15
C PHE A 230 13.71 0.12 -8.48
N SER A 231 14.71 -0.02 -7.62
CA SER A 231 15.71 -1.09 -7.74
C SER A 231 15.28 -2.37 -7.03
N LYS A 232 14.39 -2.25 -6.04
CA LYS A 232 13.90 -3.36 -5.20
C LYS A 232 12.41 -3.17 -4.88
N ALA A 233 11.65 -4.27 -4.89
CA ALA A 233 10.27 -4.31 -4.43
C ALA A 233 10.12 -5.36 -3.33
N TYR A 234 9.64 -4.95 -2.17
CA TYR A 234 9.33 -5.81 -1.03
C TYR A 234 7.82 -6.05 -0.99
N ILE A 235 7.39 -7.10 -1.68
CA ILE A 235 5.99 -7.54 -1.79
C ILE A 235 5.95 -9.02 -1.46
N PRO A 236 5.12 -9.47 -0.49
CA PRO A 236 4.94 -10.90 -0.20
C PRO A 236 4.32 -11.62 -1.39
N LEU A 237 4.60 -12.91 -1.54
CA LEU A 237 3.90 -13.72 -2.52
C LEU A 237 2.42 -13.85 -2.18
N ASN A 238 1.58 -13.72 -3.19
CA ASN A 238 0.18 -14.02 -3.06
C ASN A 238 -0.04 -15.52 -3.21
N SER A 239 -0.41 -16.22 -2.14
CA SER A 239 -0.66 -17.66 -2.13
C SER A 239 -1.79 -18.13 -3.06
N ARG A 240 -2.66 -17.20 -3.49
CA ARG A 240 -3.78 -17.49 -4.42
C ARG A 240 -3.36 -17.48 -5.89
N SER A 241 -2.17 -16.98 -6.20
CA SER A 241 -1.62 -16.91 -7.55
C SER A 241 -0.54 -17.96 -7.72
N HIS A 242 -0.67 -18.85 -8.70
CA HIS A 242 0.36 -19.81 -9.03
C HIS A 242 1.50 -19.13 -9.80
N LEU A 243 2.74 -19.58 -9.54
CA LEU A 243 3.88 -19.25 -10.40
C LEU A 243 3.83 -20.16 -11.62
N GLU A 244 3.70 -19.58 -12.80
CA GLU A 244 3.74 -20.32 -14.07
C GLU A 244 5.19 -20.52 -14.52
N ASN A 245 5.47 -21.67 -15.12
CA ASN A 245 6.74 -21.97 -15.81
C ASN A 245 8.01 -21.97 -14.96
N ILE A 246 7.97 -22.44 -13.72
CA ILE A 246 9.18 -22.68 -12.93
C ILE A 246 9.45 -24.19 -12.77
N ASP A 247 10.71 -24.59 -12.98
CA ASP A 247 11.17 -25.99 -12.86
C ASP A 247 11.46 -26.41 -11.42
N TYR A 248 10.92 -25.68 -10.44
CA TYR A 248 11.19 -25.94 -9.02
C TYR A 248 9.98 -25.54 -8.16
N THR A 249 9.84 -26.22 -7.01
CA THR A 249 8.84 -25.88 -6.01
C THR A 249 9.32 -24.73 -5.14
N ILE A 250 8.44 -23.81 -4.78
CA ILE A 250 8.70 -22.72 -3.84
C ILE A 250 7.82 -22.84 -2.61
N ASN A 251 8.28 -22.31 -1.48
CA ASN A 251 7.45 -22.11 -0.29
C ASN A 251 6.68 -20.78 -0.33
N ASP A 252 5.89 -20.51 0.71
CA ASP A 252 5.09 -19.29 0.84
C ASP A 252 5.95 -17.99 0.84
N ASN A 253 7.24 -18.10 1.12
CA ASN A 253 8.19 -16.98 1.07
C ASN A 253 8.87 -16.83 -0.31
N GLY A 254 8.49 -17.64 -1.31
CA GLY A 254 9.10 -17.62 -2.64
C GLY A 254 10.50 -18.22 -2.71
N ILE A 255 10.90 -18.99 -1.70
CA ILE A 255 12.20 -19.64 -1.68
C ILE A 255 12.08 -21.03 -2.33
N PRO A 256 12.96 -21.36 -3.28
CA PRO A 256 13.02 -22.71 -3.83
C PRO A 256 13.18 -23.77 -2.75
N CYS A 257 12.47 -24.89 -2.90
CA CYS A 257 12.51 -26.01 -1.96
C CYS A 257 13.16 -27.26 -2.57
N CYS A 258 13.52 -28.19 -1.73
CA CYS A 258 13.98 -29.50 -2.19
C CYS A 258 12.84 -30.21 -2.93
N PRO A 259 13.05 -30.76 -4.15
CA PRO A 259 11.98 -31.42 -4.88
C PRO A 259 11.52 -32.75 -4.24
N HIS A 260 12.35 -33.39 -3.42
CA HIS A 260 11.99 -34.60 -2.68
C HIS A 260 11.34 -34.31 -1.32
N ASP A 261 11.56 -33.09 -0.78
CA ASP A 261 10.99 -32.66 0.49
C ASP A 261 10.69 -31.15 0.42
N PRO A 262 9.48 -30.77 0.03
CA PRO A 262 9.07 -29.37 -0.08
C PRO A 262 9.12 -28.59 1.24
N SER A 263 9.20 -29.26 2.39
CA SER A 263 9.35 -28.61 3.69
C SER A 263 10.77 -28.06 3.93
N LEU A 264 11.75 -28.45 3.09
CA LEU A 264 13.13 -28.02 3.19
C LEU A 264 13.45 -26.90 2.22
N PRO A 265 13.45 -25.61 2.65
CA PRO A 265 13.85 -24.50 1.80
C PRO A 265 15.35 -24.56 1.51
N MET A 266 15.70 -24.20 0.26
CA MET A 266 17.08 -24.09 -0.17
C MET A 266 17.76 -22.88 0.48
N LYS A 267 19.09 -22.97 0.68
CA LYS A 267 19.86 -21.87 1.28
C LYS A 267 20.26 -20.87 0.21
N PRO A 268 19.99 -19.56 0.41
CA PRO A 268 20.51 -18.53 -0.47
C PRO A 268 22.04 -18.45 -0.31
N GLU A 269 22.76 -18.41 -1.43
CA GLU A 269 24.23 -18.33 -1.47
C GLU A 269 24.73 -17.04 -2.10
N GLY A 270 23.87 -16.02 -2.17
CA GLY A 270 24.18 -14.69 -2.66
C GLY A 270 24.07 -14.56 -4.19
N ASN A 271 24.57 -13.44 -4.70
CA ASN A 271 24.59 -13.13 -6.11
C ASN A 271 25.76 -13.85 -6.78
N THR A 272 25.55 -14.34 -8.00
CA THR A 272 26.66 -14.77 -8.82
C THR A 272 27.25 -13.55 -9.53
N SER A 273 28.58 -13.55 -9.73
CA SER A 273 29.29 -12.50 -10.45
C SER A 273 28.98 -12.47 -11.96
N HIS A 274 28.21 -13.42 -12.48
CA HIS A 274 27.78 -13.43 -13.87
C HIS A 274 26.52 -12.57 -14.02
N LEU A 275 26.73 -11.34 -14.44
CA LEU A 275 25.67 -10.46 -14.91
C LEU A 275 25.20 -10.98 -16.29
N ARG A 276 24.03 -11.59 -16.36
CA ARG A 276 23.27 -11.69 -17.59
C ARG A 276 22.34 -10.50 -17.65
N CYS A 277 22.41 -9.72 -18.70
CA CYS A 277 21.56 -8.55 -18.98
C CYS A 277 21.58 -7.45 -17.89
N GLY A 278 22.70 -7.27 -17.19
CA GLY A 278 22.87 -6.21 -16.20
C GLY A 278 22.24 -6.49 -14.81
N LEU A 279 21.52 -7.60 -14.63
CA LEU A 279 20.90 -7.96 -13.36
C LEU A 279 21.63 -9.12 -12.68
N PRO A 280 21.77 -9.09 -11.34
CA PRO A 280 22.39 -10.18 -10.59
C PRO A 280 21.53 -11.44 -10.66
N THR A 281 22.18 -12.60 -10.84
CA THR A 281 21.54 -13.91 -10.77
C THR A 281 21.65 -14.44 -9.36
N PHE A 282 20.52 -14.81 -8.75
CA PHE A 282 20.52 -15.40 -7.41
C PHE A 282 20.71 -16.91 -7.45
N LYS A 283 21.55 -17.36 -6.54
CA LYS A 283 21.88 -18.77 -6.38
C LYS A 283 21.33 -19.32 -5.08
N PHE A 284 20.61 -20.42 -5.19
CA PHE A 284 20.15 -21.24 -4.06
C PHE A 284 20.81 -22.62 -4.13
N VAL A 285 21.18 -23.14 -2.96
CA VAL A 285 21.86 -24.43 -2.85
C VAL A 285 21.11 -25.38 -1.92
N CYS A 286 21.30 -26.68 -2.14
CA CYS A 286 20.69 -27.71 -1.31
C CYS A 286 20.91 -27.45 0.18
N PRO A 287 19.87 -27.52 1.04
CA PRO A 287 19.98 -27.27 2.47
C PRO A 287 20.91 -28.23 3.18
N LYS A 288 21.10 -29.46 2.63
CA LYS A 288 22.00 -30.50 3.18
C LYS A 288 23.43 -30.42 2.62
N MET A 289 23.75 -29.38 1.84
CA MET A 289 25.11 -29.14 1.37
C MET A 289 25.99 -28.60 2.50
N LYS A 290 27.20 -29.16 2.63
CA LYS A 290 28.24 -28.72 3.55
C LYS A 290 29.59 -28.59 2.88
N TYR A 291 30.46 -27.77 3.45
CA TYR A 291 31.86 -27.72 3.08
C TYR A 291 32.62 -28.73 3.92
N ILE A 292 33.26 -29.68 3.28
CA ILE A 292 34.04 -30.75 3.92
C ILE A 292 35.50 -30.62 3.51
N LYS A 293 36.40 -30.68 4.47
CA LYS A 293 37.84 -30.71 4.20
C LYS A 293 38.18 -32.06 3.60
N CYS A 294 38.74 -32.04 2.39
CA CYS A 294 39.17 -33.23 1.65
C CYS A 294 40.66 -33.53 1.90
N GLU A 295 41.15 -34.67 1.39
CA GLU A 295 42.54 -35.11 1.53
C GLU A 295 43.55 -34.14 0.90
N ASP A 296 43.15 -33.37 -0.08
CA ASP A 296 43.92 -32.27 -0.70
C ASP A 296 44.11 -31.05 0.21
N GLY A 297 43.58 -31.09 1.45
CA GLY A 297 43.62 -30.02 2.41
C GLY A 297 42.64 -28.89 2.18
N LYS A 298 41.88 -28.92 1.08
CA LYS A 298 40.91 -27.88 0.67
C LYS A 298 39.48 -28.25 1.11
N TYR A 299 38.66 -27.23 1.29
CA TYR A 299 37.25 -27.44 1.56
C TYR A 299 36.46 -27.53 0.24
N HIS A 300 35.79 -28.68 0.08
CA HIS A 300 34.93 -28.94 -1.07
C HIS A 300 33.47 -29.03 -0.65
N ARG A 301 32.58 -28.59 -1.56
CA ARG A 301 31.14 -28.76 -1.37
C ARG A 301 30.75 -30.22 -1.53
N ARG A 302 30.00 -30.75 -0.55
CA ARG A 302 29.44 -32.10 -0.60
C ARG A 302 28.01 -32.08 -0.10
N CYS A 303 27.12 -32.74 -0.83
CA CYS A 303 25.75 -32.97 -0.38
C CYS A 303 25.72 -34.16 0.58
N GLN A 304 25.16 -33.95 1.77
CA GLN A 304 24.95 -34.97 2.78
C GLN A 304 23.48 -35.40 2.81
N CYS A 305 22.91 -35.72 1.66
CA CYS A 305 21.54 -36.17 1.54
C CYS A 305 21.48 -37.67 1.30
N ASP A 306 20.71 -38.39 2.11
CA ASP A 306 20.51 -39.83 1.97
C ASP A 306 19.72 -40.20 0.71
N ASN A 307 18.87 -39.27 0.23
CA ASN A 307 18.10 -39.42 -1.00
C ASN A 307 18.35 -38.18 -1.93
N PRO A 308 19.50 -38.16 -2.63
CA PRO A 308 19.87 -37.00 -3.44
C PRO A 308 18.97 -36.86 -4.67
N CYS A 309 18.47 -35.64 -4.91
CA CYS A 309 17.66 -35.26 -6.07
C CYS A 309 18.49 -34.89 -7.32
N THR A 310 19.79 -35.14 -7.27
CA THR A 310 20.75 -34.82 -8.37
C THR A 310 21.96 -35.76 -8.26
N THR A 311 22.57 -36.01 -9.40
CA THR A 311 23.84 -36.77 -9.46
C THR A 311 25.06 -35.91 -9.08
N SER A 312 24.89 -34.60 -8.94
CA SER A 312 25.98 -33.71 -8.55
C SER A 312 26.42 -33.96 -7.11
N PRO A 313 27.73 -34.18 -6.87
CA PRO A 313 28.25 -34.37 -5.51
C PRO A 313 28.09 -33.13 -4.62
N CYS A 314 27.89 -31.95 -5.24
CA CYS A 314 27.66 -30.69 -4.54
C CYS A 314 26.18 -30.47 -4.15
N GLY A 315 25.27 -31.40 -4.56
CA GLY A 315 23.84 -31.23 -4.42
C GLY A 315 23.21 -30.31 -5.45
N ARG A 316 21.90 -30.15 -5.39
CA ARG A 316 21.13 -29.33 -6.34
C ARG A 316 21.41 -27.84 -6.11
N MET A 317 21.58 -27.13 -7.21
CA MET A 317 21.68 -25.67 -7.25
C MET A 317 20.60 -25.12 -8.16
N ILE A 318 19.96 -24.05 -7.75
CA ILE A 318 18.95 -23.32 -8.53
C ILE A 318 19.45 -21.88 -8.72
N TYR A 319 19.38 -21.43 -9.96
CA TYR A 319 19.69 -20.05 -10.32
C TYR A 319 18.41 -19.37 -10.74
N ILE A 320 18.04 -18.31 -10.04
CA ILE A 320 16.90 -17.46 -10.40
C ILE A 320 17.40 -16.33 -11.27
N TYR A 321 16.81 -16.23 -12.44
CA TYR A 321 17.07 -15.18 -13.43
C TYR A 321 15.92 -14.18 -13.36
N PRO A 322 16.13 -12.93 -12.91
CA PRO A 322 15.07 -11.93 -12.78
C PRO A 322 14.26 -11.73 -14.06
N GLU A 323 14.90 -11.83 -15.23
CA GLU A 323 14.24 -11.71 -16.54
C GLU A 323 13.19 -12.78 -16.80
N LYS A 324 13.44 -14.00 -16.31
CA LYS A 324 12.53 -15.14 -16.49
C LYS A 324 11.52 -15.26 -15.36
N ASP A 325 11.86 -14.73 -14.20
CA ASP A 325 11.12 -14.97 -12.95
C ASP A 325 11.14 -13.74 -12.05
N LEU A 326 10.71 -12.62 -12.61
CA LEU A 326 10.69 -11.32 -11.93
C LEU A 326 9.80 -11.34 -10.66
N ARG A 327 8.73 -12.13 -10.66
CA ARG A 327 7.85 -12.29 -9.51
C ARG A 327 8.53 -13.04 -8.36
N ALA A 328 9.28 -14.10 -8.63
CA ALA A 328 10.04 -14.81 -7.62
C ALA A 328 11.18 -13.95 -7.07
N PHE A 329 11.73 -13.09 -7.95
CA PHE A 329 12.86 -12.24 -7.61
C PHE A 329 12.69 -10.77 -8.04
N PRO A 330 11.96 -9.95 -7.26
CA PRO A 330 11.77 -8.53 -7.55
C PRO A 330 12.91 -7.63 -7.03
N GLY A 331 14.17 -7.96 -7.35
CA GLY A 331 15.36 -7.25 -6.85
C GLY A 331 15.75 -7.58 -5.41
N THR A 332 15.03 -8.49 -4.75
CA THR A 332 15.26 -8.91 -3.35
C THR A 332 14.89 -10.38 -3.15
N ILE A 333 15.42 -11.00 -2.09
CA ILE A 333 15.17 -12.41 -1.74
C ILE A 333 14.27 -12.45 -0.52
N ARG A 334 13.07 -12.99 -0.67
CA ARG A 334 12.13 -13.21 0.44
C ARG A 334 12.69 -14.26 1.41
N GLY A 335 12.25 -14.21 2.67
CA GLY A 335 12.66 -15.15 3.71
C GLY A 335 14.08 -14.95 4.24
N THR A 336 14.74 -13.87 3.88
CA THR A 336 16.00 -13.44 4.52
C THR A 336 15.71 -12.49 5.68
N LYS A 337 16.62 -12.41 6.65
CA LYS A 337 16.50 -11.48 7.78
C LYS A 337 16.43 -10.02 7.31
N GLU A 338 17.17 -9.69 6.24
CA GLU A 338 17.13 -8.37 5.63
C GLU A 338 15.74 -8.08 5.07
N TRP A 339 15.17 -9.02 4.32
CA TRP A 339 13.83 -8.88 3.76
C TRP A 339 12.79 -8.67 4.86
N ASP A 340 12.80 -9.51 5.88
CA ASP A 340 11.83 -9.46 6.98
C ASP A 340 11.92 -8.14 7.76
N SER A 341 13.14 -7.66 8.02
CA SER A 341 13.36 -6.40 8.74
C SER A 341 12.90 -5.19 7.92
N THR A 342 13.16 -5.19 6.62
CA THR A 342 12.73 -4.11 5.71
C THR A 342 11.23 -4.13 5.51
N TYR A 343 10.65 -5.31 5.26
CA TYR A 343 9.21 -5.43 5.03
C TYR A 343 8.36 -4.98 6.22
N LYS A 344 8.83 -5.18 7.45
CA LYS A 344 8.15 -4.68 8.66
C LYS A 344 7.92 -3.17 8.65
N ILE A 345 8.74 -2.41 7.92
CA ILE A 345 8.57 -0.95 7.78
C ILE A 345 7.26 -0.63 7.06
N ARG A 346 6.73 -1.51 6.20
CA ARG A 346 5.45 -1.32 5.51
C ARG A 346 4.31 -0.88 6.44
N THR A 347 4.30 -1.37 7.66
CA THR A 347 3.24 -1.03 8.63
C THR A 347 3.17 0.46 9.01
N VAL A 348 4.15 1.27 8.59
CA VAL A 348 4.11 2.71 8.87
C VAL A 348 2.97 3.40 8.12
N VAL A 349 2.67 2.98 6.87
CA VAL A 349 1.55 3.57 6.09
C VAL A 349 0.20 3.27 6.74
N GLU A 350 0.01 2.06 7.27
CA GLU A 350 -1.21 1.68 8.00
C GLU A 350 -1.38 2.53 9.27
N ARG A 351 -0.28 2.78 9.99
CA ARG A 351 -0.27 3.66 11.16
C ARG A 351 -0.58 5.11 10.79
N ASP A 352 -0.09 5.59 9.65
CA ASP A 352 -0.40 6.93 9.17
C ASP A 352 -1.86 7.07 8.75
N ILE A 353 -2.39 6.11 8.01
CA ILE A 353 -3.82 6.07 7.67
C ILE A 353 -4.68 6.10 8.94
N ASN A 354 -4.31 5.30 9.94
CA ASN A 354 -5.02 5.29 11.21
C ASN A 354 -4.85 6.62 11.98
N HIS A 355 -3.67 7.22 11.97
CA HIS A 355 -3.42 8.52 12.58
C HIS A 355 -4.29 9.62 11.96
N ILE A 356 -4.35 9.69 10.63
CA ILE A 356 -5.19 10.63 9.89
C ILE A 356 -6.68 10.42 10.26
N LYS A 357 -7.14 9.18 10.27
CA LYS A 357 -8.55 8.87 10.58
C LYS A 357 -8.91 9.18 12.01
N ALA A 358 -8.12 8.74 12.98
CA ALA A 358 -8.43 8.81 14.38
C ALA A 358 -8.01 10.15 15.03
N ASN A 359 -6.80 10.62 14.77
CA ASN A 359 -6.21 11.75 15.47
C ASN A 359 -6.43 13.08 14.74
N LEU A 360 -6.49 13.07 13.41
CA LEU A 360 -6.78 14.26 12.60
C LEU A 360 -8.25 14.36 12.18
N CYS A 361 -9.11 13.60 12.86
CA CYS A 361 -10.57 13.72 12.82
C CYS A 361 -11.22 13.45 11.45
N LEU A 362 -10.62 12.62 10.59
CA LEU A 362 -11.26 12.22 9.34
C LEU A 362 -12.36 11.19 9.55
N ALA A 363 -12.21 10.29 10.53
CA ALA A 363 -13.26 9.35 10.88
C ALA A 363 -14.45 10.09 11.53
N GLY A 364 -15.66 9.65 11.22
CA GLY A 364 -16.89 10.21 11.77
C GLY A 364 -17.33 11.55 11.18
N ARG A 365 -16.76 11.97 10.05
CA ARG A 365 -17.25 13.14 9.30
C ARG A 365 -18.67 12.90 8.79
N ARG A 366 -19.55 13.88 9.01
CA ARG A 366 -20.94 13.84 8.57
C ARG A 366 -21.13 14.61 7.27
N THR A 367 -20.33 14.29 6.24
CA THR A 367 -20.41 14.91 4.92
C THR A 367 -20.65 13.85 3.85
N GLN A 368 -21.38 14.26 2.81
CA GLN A 368 -21.55 13.51 1.57
C GLN A 368 -20.86 14.21 0.40
N ASN A 369 -20.26 15.38 0.67
CA ASN A 369 -19.56 16.17 -0.33
C ASN A 369 -18.10 15.75 -0.44
N GLU A 370 -17.70 15.31 -1.61
CA GLU A 370 -16.36 14.76 -1.88
C GLU A 370 -15.26 15.83 -1.74
N ASN A 371 -15.47 17.06 -2.26
CA ASN A 371 -14.48 18.13 -2.20
C ASN A 371 -14.17 18.52 -0.75
N THR A 372 -15.20 18.58 0.10
CA THR A 372 -15.01 18.86 1.53
C THR A 372 -14.15 17.79 2.19
N LEU A 373 -14.39 16.50 1.86
CA LEU A 373 -13.64 15.40 2.44
C LEU A 373 -12.23 15.29 1.88
N HIS A 374 -12.07 15.55 0.60
CA HIS A 374 -10.77 15.64 -0.06
C HIS A 374 -9.91 16.74 0.57
N ALA A 375 -10.49 17.93 0.76
CA ALA A 375 -9.80 19.03 1.45
C ALA A 375 -9.43 18.67 2.91
N ASP A 376 -10.30 17.97 3.63
CA ASP A 376 -9.97 17.48 4.99
C ASP A 376 -8.78 16.51 4.99
N LEU A 377 -8.70 15.64 3.98
CA LEU A 377 -7.59 14.71 3.82
C LEU A 377 -6.28 15.45 3.51
N ILE A 378 -6.30 16.43 2.60
CA ILE A 378 -5.15 17.27 2.28
C ILE A 378 -4.70 18.10 3.50
N LEU A 379 -5.62 18.69 4.25
CA LEU A 379 -5.32 19.43 5.48
C LEU A 379 -4.67 18.52 6.55
N ALA A 380 -5.07 17.26 6.63
CA ALA A 380 -4.42 16.30 7.51
C ALA A 380 -2.97 16.02 7.07
N GLY A 381 -2.72 15.87 5.76
CA GLY A 381 -1.37 15.75 5.20
C GLY A 381 -0.52 17.01 5.48
N ILE A 382 -1.05 18.19 5.24
CA ILE A 382 -0.40 19.48 5.56
C ILE A 382 -0.04 19.54 7.05
N THR A 383 -0.94 19.13 7.95
CA THR A 383 -0.68 19.11 9.39
C THR A 383 0.50 18.21 9.74
N GLN A 384 0.61 17.03 9.13
CA GLN A 384 1.76 16.14 9.34
C GLN A 384 3.06 16.77 8.81
N LEU A 385 3.05 17.35 7.61
CA LEU A 385 4.24 17.95 7.02
C LEU A 385 4.73 19.18 7.81
N ILE A 386 3.83 20.02 8.30
CA ILE A 386 4.18 21.11 9.24
C ILE A 386 4.79 20.54 10.52
N THR A 387 4.30 19.40 11.02
CA THR A 387 4.88 18.71 12.19
C THR A 387 6.31 18.29 11.94
N VAL A 388 6.65 17.81 10.73
CA VAL A 388 8.04 17.48 10.34
C VAL A 388 8.92 18.73 10.42
N VAL A 389 8.48 19.84 9.83
CA VAL A 389 9.23 21.11 9.85
C VAL A 389 9.44 21.61 11.28
N LEU A 390 8.41 21.54 12.12
CA LEU A 390 8.49 21.95 13.51
C LEU A 390 9.46 21.06 14.30
N ALA A 391 9.33 19.74 14.18
CA ALA A 391 10.21 18.78 14.87
C ALA A 391 11.67 18.95 14.47
N ASP A 392 11.97 19.24 13.19
CA ASP A 392 13.32 19.56 12.74
C ASP A 392 13.84 20.88 13.32
N LYS A 393 13.03 21.94 13.34
CA LYS A 393 13.42 23.24 13.91
C LYS A 393 13.79 23.16 15.40
N ILE A 394 13.06 22.35 16.17
CA ILE A 394 13.32 22.17 17.60
C ILE A 394 14.24 20.98 17.90
N LYS A 395 14.73 20.29 16.86
CA LYS A 395 15.65 19.13 16.95
C LYS A 395 15.08 17.93 17.71
N HIS A 396 13.77 17.71 17.64
CA HIS A 396 13.04 16.58 18.21
C HIS A 396 12.52 15.64 17.13
N HIS A 397 13.42 15.01 16.38
CA HIS A 397 13.10 14.15 15.25
C HIS A 397 12.30 12.89 15.61
N GLU A 398 12.28 12.48 16.88
CA GLU A 398 11.45 11.39 17.40
C GLU A 398 9.93 11.68 17.30
N TYR A 399 9.56 12.96 17.16
CA TYR A 399 8.16 13.40 17.10
C TYR A 399 7.68 13.81 15.71
N ILE A 400 8.43 13.52 14.65
CA ILE A 400 8.11 13.96 13.26
C ILE A 400 6.72 13.51 12.75
N ARG A 401 6.09 12.52 13.39
CA ARG A 401 4.79 11.99 12.98
C ARG A 401 3.62 12.46 13.85
N SER A 402 3.87 13.11 14.94
CA SER A 402 2.80 13.46 15.90
C SER A 402 3.02 14.84 16.49
N LEU A 403 2.07 15.73 16.27
CA LEU A 403 2.05 17.07 16.86
C LEU A 403 1.85 17.05 18.39
N LYS A 404 1.15 16.03 18.90
CA LYS A 404 0.77 15.96 20.31
C LYS A 404 1.93 16.13 21.30
N PRO A 405 3.08 15.43 21.17
CA PRO A 405 4.22 15.65 22.07
C PRO A 405 4.91 17.01 21.88
N LEU A 406 4.69 17.69 20.75
CA LEU A 406 5.30 18.97 20.45
C LEU A 406 4.52 20.16 21.03
N ILE A 407 3.28 19.95 21.47
CA ILE A 407 2.38 20.97 22.03
C ILE A 407 1.99 20.69 23.48
N ALA A 408 2.45 19.59 24.06
CA ALA A 408 2.27 19.24 25.46
C ALA A 408 3.36 19.84 26.32
#